data_885a6ae804475418082a5f8114f15289
#
_entry.id   885a6ae804475418082a5f8114f15289
#
_cell.length_a   1.000
_cell.length_b   1.000
_cell.length_c   1.000
_cell.angle_alpha   90.00
_cell.angle_beta   90.00
_cell.angle_gamma   90.00
#
_symmetry.space_group_name_H-M   'P 1'
#
loop_
_entity.id
_entity.type
_entity.pdbx_description
1 polymer ?
#
loop_
_entity_poly.entity_id
_entity_poly.type
_entity_poly.pdbx_seq_one_letter_code
_entity_poly.pdbx_strand_id
1 'polypeptide(L)'
;MIRPEEALPGRAEPMAVAEVHPVLGTPLVGPWPEGHEVIYFAMGCFWGADRIMWQIPGVHSTSCGYMGGWTPNPTYEETCTSRTGHTEIVMVVFDPNVADIETLLAAFWENHDPTTANRQGNDIGTQYLSLIHI
;
A
#
# COMPACT_ATOMS: atom_id res chain seq x y z
N MET A 1 11.18 -14.32 5.15
CA MET A 1 10.03 -13.74 5.90
C MET A 1 10.18 -14.18 7.34
N ILE A 2 9.99 -13.28 8.32
CA ILE A 2 10.11 -13.61 9.75
C ILE A 2 8.96 -14.51 10.21
N ARG A 3 9.18 -15.25 11.29
CA ARG A 3 8.15 -16.06 11.94
C ARG A 3 7.37 -15.20 12.94
N PRO A 4 6.12 -15.58 13.30
CA PRO A 4 5.29 -14.82 14.24
C PRO A 4 5.99 -14.52 15.58
N GLU A 5 6.72 -15.50 16.11
CA GLU A 5 7.44 -15.39 17.39
C GLU A 5 8.65 -14.46 17.35
N GLU A 6 9.11 -14.08 16.16
CA GLU A 6 10.23 -13.15 15.95
C GLU A 6 9.74 -11.70 15.72
N ALA A 7 8.42 -11.53 15.53
CA ALA A 7 7.83 -10.24 15.25
C ALA A 7 7.86 -9.30 16.46
N LEU A 8 7.92 -8.01 16.19
CA LEU A 8 7.78 -7.00 17.22
C LEU A 8 6.35 -7.03 17.80
N PRO A 9 6.17 -6.70 19.09
CA PRO A 9 4.87 -6.80 19.75
C PRO A 9 3.82 -5.81 19.22
N GLY A 10 4.25 -4.67 18.64
CA GLY A 10 3.33 -3.65 18.16
C GLY A 10 2.48 -3.01 19.26
N ARG A 11 1.30 -2.56 18.89
CA ARG A 11 0.36 -1.89 19.79
C ARG A 11 -1.09 -2.25 19.50
N ALA A 12 -1.94 -2.12 20.51
CA ALA A 12 -3.38 -2.41 20.38
C ALA A 12 -4.13 -1.31 19.60
N GLU A 13 -3.70 -0.06 19.75
CA GLU A 13 -4.37 1.08 19.13
C GLU A 13 -3.78 1.40 17.76
N PRO A 14 -4.63 1.63 16.73
CA PRO A 14 -4.19 2.08 15.43
C PRO A 14 -3.61 3.49 15.51
N MET A 15 -2.73 3.82 14.58
CA MET A 15 -2.23 5.17 14.40
C MET A 15 -3.35 6.09 13.90
N ALA A 16 -3.31 7.35 14.33
CA ALA A 16 -4.20 8.37 13.78
C ALA A 16 -3.89 8.57 12.29
N VAL A 17 -4.93 8.55 11.47
CA VAL A 17 -4.85 8.83 10.04
C VAL A 17 -5.61 10.09 9.68
N ALA A 18 -5.22 10.76 8.60
CA ALA A 18 -5.97 11.89 8.07
C ALA A 18 -7.36 11.43 7.63
N GLU A 19 -8.36 12.31 7.73
CA GLU A 19 -9.72 12.00 7.32
C GLU A 19 -9.89 12.07 5.79
N VAL A 20 -9.12 12.92 5.14
CA VAL A 20 -9.29 13.29 3.72
C VAL A 20 -7.96 13.20 2.98
N HIS A 21 -8.03 12.67 1.77
CA HIS A 21 -6.88 12.61 0.86
C HIS A 21 -6.45 14.03 0.46
N PRO A 22 -5.17 14.42 0.66
CA PRO A 22 -4.73 15.81 0.49
C PRO A 22 -4.80 16.32 -0.94
N VAL A 23 -4.78 15.45 -1.93
CA VAL A 23 -4.82 15.80 -3.35
C VAL A 23 -6.22 15.61 -3.93
N LEU A 24 -6.85 14.45 -3.68
CA LEU A 24 -8.16 14.11 -4.27
C LEU A 24 -9.34 14.71 -3.49
N GLY A 25 -9.16 15.08 -2.23
CA GLY A 25 -10.23 15.62 -1.39
C GLY A 25 -11.28 14.59 -0.96
N THR A 26 -11.04 13.32 -1.20
CA THR A 26 -11.94 12.21 -0.89
C THR A 26 -11.60 11.58 0.46
N PRO A 27 -12.54 10.89 1.14
CA PRO A 27 -12.24 10.20 2.39
C PRO A 27 -11.14 9.15 2.23
N LEU A 28 -10.27 9.03 3.24
CA LEU A 28 -9.23 7.99 3.30
C LEU A 28 -9.72 6.67 3.92
N VAL A 29 -10.86 6.71 4.60
CA VAL A 29 -11.47 5.55 5.24
C VAL A 29 -12.90 5.40 4.72
N GLY A 30 -13.31 4.15 4.47
CA GLY A 30 -14.66 3.87 4.00
C GLY A 30 -15.78 4.31 4.96
N PRO A 31 -17.02 4.17 4.59
CA PRO A 31 -17.49 3.38 3.41
C PRO A 31 -17.22 4.07 2.08
N TRP A 32 -16.96 3.25 1.06
CA TRP A 32 -16.73 3.73 -0.30
C TRP A 32 -18.04 3.90 -1.07
N PRO A 33 -18.08 4.74 -2.13
CA PRO A 33 -19.24 4.84 -2.98
C PRO A 33 -19.65 3.49 -3.57
N GLU A 34 -20.94 3.31 -3.80
CA GLU A 34 -21.46 2.07 -4.39
C GLU A 34 -20.81 1.77 -5.75
N GLY A 35 -20.47 0.50 -5.97
CA GLY A 35 -19.82 0.06 -7.21
C GLY A 35 -18.32 0.29 -7.28
N HIS A 36 -17.72 0.97 -6.29
CA HIS A 36 -16.27 1.11 -6.22
C HIS A 36 -15.61 -0.18 -5.71
N GLU A 37 -14.42 -0.45 -6.21
CA GLU A 37 -13.60 -1.59 -5.84
C GLU A 37 -12.31 -1.14 -5.15
N VAL A 38 -11.67 -2.07 -4.44
CA VAL A 38 -10.42 -1.82 -3.72
C VAL A 38 -9.37 -2.82 -4.15
N ILE A 39 -8.15 -2.31 -4.42
CA ILE A 39 -6.98 -3.12 -4.72
C ILE A 39 -5.79 -2.58 -3.95
N TYR A 40 -4.86 -3.44 -3.59
CA TYR A 40 -3.64 -3.09 -2.84
C TYR A 40 -2.41 -3.43 -3.67
N PHE A 41 -1.50 -2.46 -3.80
CA PHE A 41 -0.25 -2.62 -4.51
C PHE A 41 0.94 -2.43 -3.58
N ALA A 42 1.86 -3.39 -3.59
CA ALA A 42 3.20 -3.27 -3.02
C ALA A 42 4.20 -3.19 -4.18
N MET A 43 4.83 -2.05 -4.37
CA MET A 43 5.72 -1.79 -5.50
C MET A 43 6.93 -0.93 -5.12
N GLY A 44 7.47 -1.16 -3.92
CA GLY A 44 8.55 -0.38 -3.34
C GLY A 44 8.04 0.75 -2.46
N CYS A 45 8.78 1.84 -2.39
CA CYS A 45 8.41 3.00 -1.57
C CYS A 45 6.99 3.48 -1.89
N PHE A 46 6.11 3.44 -0.89
CA PHE A 46 4.68 3.75 -1.07
C PHE A 46 4.41 5.22 -1.45
N TRP A 47 5.31 6.17 -1.17
CA TRP A 47 5.12 7.56 -1.58
C TRP A 47 5.09 7.72 -3.11
N GLY A 48 6.01 7.06 -3.80
CA GLY A 48 6.04 7.06 -5.26
C GLY A 48 4.86 6.31 -5.86
N ALA A 49 4.53 5.15 -5.29
CA ALA A 49 3.39 4.33 -5.69
C ALA A 49 2.06 5.07 -5.51
N ASP A 50 1.84 5.71 -4.38
CA ASP A 50 0.66 6.51 -4.09
C ASP A 50 0.48 7.63 -5.12
N ARG A 51 1.56 8.38 -5.39
CA ARG A 51 1.56 9.45 -6.39
C ARG A 51 1.18 8.97 -7.80
N ILE A 52 1.64 7.80 -8.20
CA ILE A 52 1.31 7.22 -9.50
C ILE A 52 -0.18 6.89 -9.55
N MET A 53 -0.70 6.24 -8.50
CA MET A 53 -2.06 5.74 -8.47
C MET A 53 -3.12 6.85 -8.39
N TRP A 54 -2.93 7.88 -7.58
CA TRP A 54 -3.94 8.95 -7.49
C TRP A 54 -4.08 9.80 -8.74
N GLN A 55 -3.12 9.76 -9.66
CA GLN A 55 -3.16 10.48 -10.94
C GLN A 55 -4.00 9.77 -12.00
N ILE A 56 -4.40 8.52 -11.77
CA ILE A 56 -5.18 7.74 -12.74
C ILE A 56 -6.64 8.19 -12.67
N PRO A 57 -7.24 8.64 -13.81
CA PRO A 57 -8.67 8.96 -13.85
C PRO A 57 -9.53 7.77 -13.42
N GLY A 58 -10.48 8.00 -12.52
CA GLY A 58 -11.33 6.94 -11.97
C GLY A 58 -10.86 6.43 -10.61
N VAL A 59 -9.66 6.77 -10.16
CA VAL A 59 -9.23 6.52 -8.79
C VAL A 59 -9.92 7.52 -7.87
N HIS A 60 -10.68 6.99 -6.91
CA HIS A 60 -11.46 7.76 -5.96
C HIS A 60 -10.64 8.20 -4.75
N SER A 61 -9.83 7.30 -4.22
CA SER A 61 -8.95 7.58 -3.08
C SER A 61 -7.76 6.62 -3.07
N THR A 62 -6.66 7.06 -2.49
CA THR A 62 -5.50 6.22 -2.22
C THR A 62 -5.01 6.43 -0.80
N SER A 63 -4.38 5.43 -0.21
CA SER A 63 -3.71 5.58 1.09
C SER A 63 -2.52 4.64 1.21
N CYS A 64 -1.46 5.15 1.83
CA CYS A 64 -0.28 4.37 2.17
C CYS A 64 -0.51 3.59 3.48
N GLY A 65 0.06 2.40 3.56
CA GLY A 65 -0.03 1.58 4.75
C GLY A 65 0.89 0.38 4.74
N TYR A 66 0.67 -0.52 5.69
CA TYR A 66 1.45 -1.74 5.88
C TYR A 66 0.54 -2.94 5.93
N MET A 67 0.89 -4.03 5.25
CA MET A 67 0.03 -5.20 5.12
C MET A 67 0.82 -6.52 5.11
N GLY A 68 0.15 -7.61 5.48
CA GLY A 68 0.65 -8.97 5.36
C GLY A 68 1.55 -9.45 6.49
N GLY A 69 1.89 -8.60 7.45
CA GLY A 69 2.77 -8.94 8.57
C GLY A 69 2.06 -9.39 9.84
N TRP A 70 2.85 -9.55 10.90
CA TRP A 70 2.40 -10.07 12.21
C TRP A 70 2.22 -8.98 13.26
N THR A 71 3.02 -7.91 13.20
CA THR A 71 3.02 -6.83 14.19
C THR A 71 1.76 -5.99 14.06
N PRO A 72 0.89 -5.93 15.07
CA PRO A 72 -0.32 -5.10 15.01
C PRO A 72 0.04 -3.61 15.09
N ASN A 73 -0.61 -2.82 14.23
CA ASN A 73 -0.49 -1.36 14.18
C ASN A 73 0.98 -0.86 14.22
N PRO A 74 1.85 -1.31 13.29
CA PRO A 74 3.26 -0.98 13.32
C PRO A 74 3.51 0.50 13.03
N THR A 75 4.60 1.05 13.59
CA THR A 75 5.13 2.34 13.14
C THR A 75 6.04 2.16 11.93
N TYR A 76 6.37 3.29 11.28
CA TYR A 76 7.36 3.32 10.21
C TYR A 76 8.72 2.77 10.68
N GLU A 77 9.20 3.22 11.84
CA GLU A 77 10.47 2.77 12.40
C GLU A 77 10.48 1.27 12.67
N GLU A 78 9.38 0.72 13.17
CA GLU A 78 9.24 -0.72 13.37
C GLU A 78 9.30 -1.50 12.05
N THR A 79 8.67 -1.01 10.99
CA THR A 79 8.70 -1.68 9.68
C THR A 79 10.10 -1.66 9.06
N CYS A 80 10.87 -0.60 9.28
CA CYS A 80 12.26 -0.49 8.83
C CYS A 80 13.21 -1.51 9.49
N THR A 81 12.81 -2.13 10.59
CA THR A 81 13.61 -3.19 11.24
C THR A 81 13.55 -4.54 10.51
N SER A 82 12.67 -4.69 9.52
CA SER A 82 12.30 -5.97 8.89
C SER A 82 11.75 -7.03 9.86
N ARG A 83 11.32 -6.62 11.07
CA ARG A 83 10.80 -7.48 12.13
C ARG A 83 9.30 -7.36 12.35
N THR A 84 8.59 -6.74 11.44
CA THR A 84 7.12 -6.68 11.46
C THR A 84 6.48 -7.72 10.53
N GLY A 85 7.20 -8.14 9.50
CA GLY A 85 6.70 -8.99 8.43
C GLY A 85 5.83 -8.24 7.43
N HIS A 86 5.54 -6.96 7.65
CA HIS A 86 4.74 -6.15 6.74
C HIS A 86 5.52 -5.70 5.51
N THR A 87 4.76 -5.49 4.41
CA THR A 87 5.22 -4.73 3.25
C THR A 87 4.51 -3.38 3.18
N GLU A 88 5.17 -2.40 2.59
CA GLU A 88 4.56 -1.13 2.24
C GLU A 88 3.57 -1.33 1.11
N ILE A 89 2.35 -0.83 1.28
CA ILE A 89 1.29 -0.92 0.28
C ILE A 89 0.65 0.44 0.02
N VAL A 90 0.07 0.56 -1.17
CA VAL A 90 -0.92 1.58 -1.49
C VAL A 90 -2.27 0.90 -1.67
N MET A 91 -3.24 1.31 -0.89
CA MET A 91 -4.64 0.96 -1.11
C MET A 91 -5.19 1.90 -2.18
N VAL A 92 -5.82 1.35 -3.19
CA VAL A 92 -6.45 2.11 -4.28
C VAL A 92 -7.93 1.80 -4.32
N VAL A 93 -8.75 2.81 -4.15
CA VAL A 93 -10.21 2.75 -4.31
C VAL A 93 -10.56 3.35 -5.66
N PHE A 94 -11.23 2.63 -6.52
CA PHE A 94 -11.48 3.05 -7.89
C PHE A 94 -12.87 2.69 -8.39
N ASP A 95 -13.36 3.49 -9.34
CA ASP A 95 -14.57 3.19 -10.10
C ASP A 95 -14.19 2.34 -11.32
N PRO A 96 -14.58 1.05 -11.38
CA PRO A 96 -14.21 0.15 -12.48
C PRO A 96 -14.83 0.55 -13.83
N ASN A 97 -15.82 1.43 -13.83
CA ASN A 97 -16.41 1.96 -15.06
C ASN A 97 -15.56 3.08 -15.69
N VAL A 98 -14.65 3.69 -14.92
CA VAL A 98 -13.77 4.78 -15.38
C VAL A 98 -12.32 4.32 -15.46
N ALA A 99 -11.80 3.69 -14.40
CA ALA A 99 -10.49 3.08 -14.36
C ALA A 99 -10.66 1.56 -14.30
N ASP A 100 -10.37 0.85 -15.40
CA ASP A 100 -10.38 -0.60 -15.35
C ASP A 100 -9.16 -1.16 -14.62
N ILE A 101 -9.27 -2.40 -14.18
CA ILE A 101 -8.19 -3.06 -13.44
C ILE A 101 -6.91 -3.18 -14.29
N GLU A 102 -7.03 -3.31 -15.60
CA GLU A 102 -5.89 -3.43 -16.52
C GLU A 102 -5.07 -2.16 -16.53
N THR A 103 -5.70 -0.99 -16.46
CA THR A 103 -5.01 0.31 -16.34
C THR A 103 -4.20 0.40 -15.06
N LEU A 104 -4.77 -0.04 -13.93
CA LEU A 104 -4.07 -0.07 -12.64
C LEU A 104 -2.91 -1.07 -12.65
N LEU A 105 -3.13 -2.24 -13.21
CA LEU A 105 -2.08 -3.27 -13.36
C LEU A 105 -0.94 -2.81 -14.28
N ALA A 106 -1.25 -2.11 -15.37
CA ALA A 106 -0.25 -1.52 -16.25
C ALA A 106 0.63 -0.51 -15.50
N ALA A 107 0.02 0.38 -14.71
CA ALA A 107 0.76 1.32 -13.86
C ALA A 107 1.67 0.60 -12.86
N PHE A 108 1.21 -0.49 -12.26
CA PHE A 108 2.00 -1.34 -11.37
C PHE A 108 3.22 -1.93 -12.09
N TRP A 109 3.03 -2.59 -13.22
CA TRP A 109 4.11 -3.27 -13.96
C TRP A 109 5.13 -2.31 -14.58
N GLU A 110 4.70 -1.13 -15.01
CA GLU A 110 5.54 -0.16 -15.71
C GLU A 110 6.36 0.73 -14.76
N ASN A 111 6.00 0.80 -13.48
CA ASN A 111 6.60 1.76 -12.55
C ASN A 111 7.46 1.15 -11.44
N HIS A 112 7.75 -0.14 -11.49
CA HIS A 112 8.70 -0.78 -10.59
C HIS A 112 9.30 -2.04 -11.21
N ASP A 113 10.36 -2.56 -10.59
CA ASP A 113 10.98 -3.83 -10.99
C ASP A 113 10.48 -4.97 -10.09
N PRO A 114 9.57 -5.83 -10.59
CA PRO A 114 9.04 -6.94 -9.80
C PRO A 114 10.01 -8.12 -9.67
N THR A 115 11.17 -8.07 -10.33
CA THR A 115 12.15 -9.16 -10.35
C THR A 115 13.15 -9.12 -9.20
N THR A 116 13.24 -7.99 -8.50
CA THR A 116 14.16 -7.81 -7.37
C THR A 116 13.53 -8.33 -6.06
N ALA A 117 14.26 -9.20 -5.36
CA ALA A 117 13.78 -9.74 -4.08
C ALA A 117 13.97 -8.72 -2.95
N ASN A 118 12.85 -8.35 -2.27
CA ASN A 118 12.87 -7.42 -1.13
C ASN A 118 13.65 -6.12 -1.39
N ARG A 119 13.51 -5.58 -2.60
CA ARG A 119 14.25 -4.39 -3.03
C ARG A 119 13.55 -3.65 -4.17
N GLN A 120 13.59 -2.31 -4.11
CA GLN A 120 13.30 -1.44 -5.26
C GLN A 120 14.36 -0.35 -5.35
N GLY A 121 15.15 -0.37 -6.43
CA GLY A 121 16.25 0.59 -6.62
C GLY A 121 17.24 0.54 -5.45
N ASN A 122 17.38 1.64 -4.73
CA ASN A 122 18.24 1.77 -3.55
C ASN A 122 17.56 1.36 -2.24
N ASP A 123 16.26 1.16 -2.24
CA ASP A 123 15.49 0.75 -1.07
C ASP A 123 15.60 -0.77 -0.88
N ILE A 124 16.19 -1.19 0.23
CA ILE A 124 16.45 -2.60 0.57
C ILE A 124 15.75 -2.94 1.87
N GLY A 125 14.93 -4.00 1.85
CA GLY A 125 14.22 -4.51 3.01
C GLY A 125 12.97 -5.28 2.63
N THR A 126 12.44 -6.08 3.55
CA THR A 126 11.24 -6.89 3.33
C THR A 126 9.99 -6.03 3.09
N GLN A 127 9.98 -4.78 3.56
CA GLN A 127 8.91 -3.82 3.33
C GLN A 127 8.77 -3.38 1.85
N TYR A 128 9.80 -3.59 1.04
CA TYR A 128 9.81 -3.21 -0.39
C TYR A 128 9.53 -4.39 -1.33
N LEU A 129 8.91 -5.42 -0.84
CA LEU A 129 8.41 -6.57 -1.59
C LEU A 129 7.38 -6.15 -2.65
N SER A 130 7.46 -6.75 -3.84
CA SER A 130 6.45 -6.58 -4.90
C SER A 130 5.28 -7.55 -4.71
N LEU A 131 4.06 -7.03 -4.64
CA LEU A 131 2.84 -7.81 -4.41
C LEU A 131 1.59 -7.07 -4.90
N ILE A 132 0.59 -7.84 -5.31
CA ILE A 132 -0.79 -7.36 -5.56
C ILE A 132 -1.73 -8.18 -4.69
N HIS A 133 -2.67 -7.50 -4.03
CA HIS A 133 -3.78 -8.13 -3.33
C HIS A 133 -5.11 -7.51 -3.78
N ILE A 134 -6.03 -8.36 -4.20
CA ILE A 134 -7.35 -8.01 -4.73
C ILE A 134 -8.43 -8.49 -3.78
#